data_48acdee6c9e8384fe462cfb6ea7dc589
#
_entry.id   48acdee6c9e8384fe462cfb6ea7dc589
#
_cell.length_a   1.000
_cell.length_b   1.000
_cell.length_c   1.000
_cell.angle_alpha   90.00
_cell.angle_beta   90.00
_cell.angle_gamma   90.00
#
_symmetry.space_group_name_H-M   'P 1'
#
loop_
_entity.id
_entity.type
_entity.pdbx_description
1 polymer ?
#
loop_
_entity_poly.entity_id
_entity_poly.type
_entity_poly.pdbx_seq_one_letter_code
_entity_poly.pdbx_strand_id
1 'polypeptide(L)'
;VDSIQAGIRGQGTLSVVDYEGFQDAEAPDLETWSKALNAGQYPLSVLGLNERAAELYVVGIYGNTMTTNPRALETAVAVLEQITPELRQNIRDRGKEFVEKLNALAEELPGTITKVQGTGLLISAELEPSLMQVVGFDDVEVWCRKQGLGVIHGGINALRYTPHYNITTEEVDLVIDITRDAIKHFTQ
;
A
#
# COMPACT_ATOMS: atom_id res chain seq x y z
N VAL A 1 -7.20 -0.46 15.73
CA VAL A 1 -6.71 0.06 14.44
C VAL A 1 -6.07 -1.08 13.65
N ASP A 2 -6.28 -1.08 12.33
CA ASP A 2 -5.65 -2.02 11.41
C ASP A 2 -4.66 -1.26 10.52
N SER A 3 -3.38 -1.39 10.84
CA SER A 3 -2.26 -0.83 10.07
C SER A 3 -1.53 -1.89 9.21
N ILE A 4 -2.17 -3.03 8.95
CA ILE A 4 -1.57 -4.13 8.18
C ILE A 4 -1.18 -3.69 6.76
N GLN A 5 -2.02 -2.91 6.11
CA GLN A 5 -1.77 -2.41 4.75
C GLN A 5 -1.16 -1.01 4.74
N ALA A 6 -1.64 -0.13 5.60
CA ALA A 6 -1.30 1.29 5.60
C ALA A 6 -0.06 1.64 6.43
N GLY A 7 0.30 0.84 7.42
CA GLY A 7 1.48 1.08 8.26
C GLY A 7 2.76 1.23 7.44
N ILE A 8 3.55 2.24 7.73
CA ILE A 8 4.74 2.73 7.02
C ILE A 8 4.39 3.25 5.62
N ARG A 9 3.68 2.46 4.82
CA ARG A 9 3.36 2.74 3.42
C ARG A 9 2.59 4.04 3.21
N GLY A 10 1.65 4.35 4.11
CA GLY A 10 0.77 5.50 3.95
C GLY A 10 1.48 6.85 4.06
N GLN A 11 2.24 7.08 5.13
CA GLN A 11 2.91 8.38 5.37
C GLN A 11 4.35 8.21 5.88
N GLY A 12 4.90 7.01 5.79
CA GLY A 12 6.18 6.68 6.39
C GLY A 12 6.12 6.53 7.92
N THR A 13 4.93 6.54 8.51
CA THR A 13 4.69 6.32 9.94
C THR A 13 4.29 4.87 10.19
N LEU A 14 4.57 4.36 11.38
CA LEU A 14 4.20 2.99 11.73
C LEU A 14 2.68 2.83 11.88
N SER A 15 2.03 3.82 12.51
CA SER A 15 0.59 3.84 12.75
C SER A 15 -0.13 4.84 11.85
N VAL A 16 -1.36 4.52 11.48
CA VAL A 16 -2.24 5.45 10.75
C VAL A 16 -2.72 6.61 11.64
N VAL A 17 -2.69 6.46 12.96
CA VAL A 17 -3.03 7.55 13.89
C VAL A 17 -1.94 8.63 13.97
N ASP A 18 -0.75 8.36 13.44
CA ASP A 18 0.33 9.33 13.34
C ASP A 18 0.24 10.20 12.05
N TYR A 19 -0.79 10.01 11.23
CA TYR A 19 -0.99 10.82 10.03
C TYR A 19 -1.36 12.25 10.39
N GLU A 20 -0.96 13.18 9.55
CA GLU A 20 -1.39 14.57 9.66
C GLU A 20 -2.93 14.64 9.68
N GLY A 21 -3.47 15.39 10.65
CA GLY A 21 -4.91 15.48 10.90
C GLY A 21 -5.45 14.54 11.99
N PHE A 22 -4.62 13.63 12.50
CA PHE A 22 -4.98 12.72 13.60
C PHE A 22 -4.33 13.06 14.95
N GLN A 23 -3.73 14.26 15.08
CA GLN A 23 -2.96 14.67 16.27
C GLN A 23 -3.77 14.63 17.57
N ASP A 24 -5.08 14.84 17.46
CA ASP A 24 -6.02 14.83 18.60
C ASP A 24 -6.75 13.47 18.73
N ALA A 25 -6.41 12.48 17.92
CA ALA A 25 -7.03 11.17 18.00
C ALA A 25 -6.57 10.43 19.27
N GLU A 26 -7.51 9.77 19.94
CA GLU A 26 -7.19 8.89 21.06
C GLU A 26 -6.33 7.72 20.58
N ALA A 27 -5.30 7.38 21.37
CA ALA A 27 -4.45 6.23 21.08
C ALA A 27 -5.28 4.93 21.06
N PRO A 28 -5.07 4.04 20.09
CA PRO A 28 -5.82 2.80 20.00
C PRO A 28 -5.51 1.85 21.16
N ASP A 29 -6.52 1.09 21.59
CA ASP A 29 -6.29 -0.01 22.55
C ASP A 29 -5.53 -1.18 21.91
N LEU A 30 -5.82 -1.41 20.61
CA LEU A 30 -5.21 -2.48 19.83
C LEU A 30 -4.83 -1.95 18.46
N GLU A 31 -3.65 -2.33 18.00
CA GLU A 31 -3.23 -2.06 16.63
C GLU A 31 -2.49 -3.26 16.03
N THR A 32 -2.78 -3.56 14.77
CA THR A 32 -2.18 -4.69 14.05
C THR A 32 -1.28 -4.22 12.93
N TRP A 33 -0.13 -4.91 12.76
CA TRP A 33 0.81 -4.72 11.67
C TRP A 33 1.18 -6.04 11.01
N SER A 34 1.48 -6.02 9.71
CA SER A 34 1.93 -7.18 8.93
C SER A 34 2.57 -6.72 7.62
N LYS A 35 2.46 -7.52 6.58
CA LYS A 35 2.86 -7.24 5.17
C LYS A 35 4.25 -6.61 5.06
N ALA A 36 4.32 -5.29 4.86
CA ALA A 36 5.57 -4.57 4.65
C ALA A 36 6.52 -4.58 5.86
N LEU A 37 6.04 -4.96 7.05
CA LEU A 37 6.82 -5.00 8.28
C LEU A 37 8.09 -5.87 8.17
N ASN A 38 8.08 -6.89 7.32
CA ASN A 38 9.26 -7.71 7.05
C ASN A 38 9.55 -7.87 5.54
N ALA A 39 9.21 -6.86 4.75
CA ALA A 39 9.40 -6.83 3.29
C ALA A 39 8.81 -8.07 2.57
N GLY A 40 7.78 -8.71 3.13
CA GLY A 40 7.13 -9.87 2.52
C GLY A 40 7.96 -11.16 2.52
N GLN A 41 9.07 -11.22 3.26
CA GLN A 41 9.97 -12.38 3.26
C GLN A 41 9.42 -13.58 4.04
N TYR A 42 8.68 -13.31 5.12
CA TYR A 42 8.10 -14.34 5.98
C TYR A 42 6.69 -13.95 6.42
N PRO A 43 5.78 -14.90 6.66
CA PRO A 43 4.54 -14.62 7.37
C PRO A 43 4.84 -14.02 8.75
N LEU A 44 4.36 -12.81 8.99
CA LEU A 44 4.49 -12.12 10.26
C LEU A 44 3.29 -11.22 10.49
N SER A 45 2.74 -11.27 11.69
CA SER A 45 1.77 -10.30 12.18
C SER A 45 2.15 -9.90 13.60
N VAL A 46 2.00 -8.64 13.91
CA VAL A 46 2.25 -8.07 15.24
C VAL A 46 0.96 -7.44 15.72
N LEU A 47 0.61 -7.69 16.98
CA LEU A 47 -0.48 -7.03 17.70
C LEU A 47 0.11 -6.21 18.83
N GLY A 48 -0.05 -4.90 18.76
CA GLY A 48 0.22 -3.99 19.85
C GLY A 48 -1.01 -3.86 20.75
N LEU A 49 -0.79 -3.84 22.06
CA LEU A 49 -1.81 -3.67 23.09
C LEU A 49 -1.40 -2.53 24.01
N ASN A 50 -2.34 -1.67 24.40
CA ASN A 50 -2.14 -0.79 25.53
C ASN A 50 -2.35 -1.55 26.85
N GLU A 51 -2.11 -0.91 28.00
CA GLU A 51 -2.23 -1.55 29.31
C GLU A 51 -3.64 -2.11 29.55
N ARG A 52 -4.69 -1.34 29.21
CA ARG A 52 -6.09 -1.77 29.38
C ARG A 52 -6.41 -3.02 28.57
N ALA A 53 -5.97 -3.09 27.33
CA ALA A 53 -6.18 -4.26 26.48
C ALA A 53 -5.32 -5.45 26.90
N ALA A 54 -4.11 -5.21 27.41
CA ALA A 54 -3.22 -6.24 27.90
C ALA A 54 -3.76 -6.97 29.14
N GLU A 55 -4.59 -6.32 29.97
CA GLU A 55 -5.26 -6.96 31.12
C GLU A 55 -6.23 -8.08 30.69
N LEU A 56 -6.72 -8.03 29.46
CA LEU A 56 -7.61 -9.06 28.90
C LEU A 56 -6.85 -10.27 28.35
N TYR A 57 -5.51 -10.16 28.23
CA TYR A 57 -4.70 -11.24 27.69
C TYR A 57 -4.54 -12.39 28.69
N VAL A 58 -4.90 -13.58 28.25
CA VAL A 58 -4.76 -14.80 29.06
C VAL A 58 -3.71 -15.71 28.43
N VAL A 59 -2.68 -16.02 29.18
CA VAL A 59 -1.59 -16.91 28.75
C VAL A 59 -2.14 -18.28 28.34
N GLY A 60 -1.74 -18.75 27.16
CA GLY A 60 -2.09 -20.06 26.63
C GLY A 60 -3.37 -20.13 25.80
N ILE A 61 -4.18 -19.06 25.72
CA ILE A 61 -5.38 -19.02 24.87
C ILE A 61 -5.03 -18.69 23.40
N TYR A 62 -4.11 -17.75 23.17
CA TYR A 62 -3.81 -17.19 21.87
C TYR A 62 -2.54 -17.76 21.22
N GLY A 63 -1.83 -18.63 21.90
CA GLY A 63 -0.59 -19.22 21.41
C GLY A 63 -0.83 -20.28 20.33
N ASN A 64 0.07 -20.34 19.37
CA ASN A 64 0.18 -21.45 18.42
C ASN A 64 1.66 -21.73 18.11
N THR A 65 1.94 -22.91 17.57
CA THR A 65 3.31 -23.37 17.30
C THR A 65 4.02 -22.60 16.18
N MET A 66 3.30 -21.79 15.40
CA MET A 66 3.83 -21.02 14.27
C MET A 66 4.14 -19.57 14.64
N THR A 67 3.85 -19.13 15.84
CA THR A 67 4.17 -17.78 16.32
C THR A 67 5.65 -17.65 16.69
N THR A 68 6.13 -16.40 16.74
CA THR A 68 7.50 -16.06 17.17
C THR A 68 8.62 -16.74 16.36
N ASN A 69 8.43 -16.87 15.04
CA ASN A 69 9.50 -17.37 14.17
C ASN A 69 10.70 -16.39 14.22
N PRO A 70 11.88 -16.80 14.73
CA PRO A 70 13.00 -15.88 14.94
C PRO A 70 13.52 -15.27 13.63
N ARG A 71 13.44 -15.99 12.52
CA ARG A 71 13.84 -15.45 11.20
C ARG A 71 12.92 -14.33 10.73
N ALA A 72 11.61 -14.49 10.97
CA ALA A 72 10.62 -13.46 10.64
C ALA A 72 10.83 -12.20 11.50
N LEU A 73 11.10 -12.40 12.80
CA LEU A 73 11.35 -11.30 13.73
C LEU A 73 12.65 -10.55 13.40
N GLU A 74 13.74 -11.26 13.13
CA GLU A 74 15.02 -10.66 12.78
C GLU A 74 14.93 -9.89 11.45
N THR A 75 14.23 -10.46 10.47
CA THR A 75 13.96 -9.74 9.20
C THR A 75 13.15 -8.47 9.44
N ALA A 76 12.14 -8.50 10.30
CA ALA A 76 11.36 -7.31 10.65
C ALA A 76 12.20 -6.23 11.32
N VAL A 77 13.11 -6.62 12.24
CA VAL A 77 14.06 -5.68 12.87
C VAL A 77 14.93 -5.03 11.79
N ALA A 78 15.54 -5.82 10.92
CA ALA A 78 16.38 -5.32 9.84
C ALA A 78 15.63 -4.38 8.88
N VAL A 79 14.34 -4.64 8.60
CA VAL A 79 13.49 -3.75 7.81
C VAL A 79 13.23 -2.44 8.56
N LEU A 80 12.86 -2.50 9.84
CA LEU A 80 12.57 -1.32 10.63
C LEU A 80 13.79 -0.40 10.80
N GLU A 81 14.99 -0.97 10.92
CA GLU A 81 16.25 -0.21 10.97
C GLU A 81 16.52 0.56 9.69
N GLN A 82 16.01 0.12 8.54
CA GLN A 82 16.13 0.82 7.26
C GLN A 82 15.07 1.89 7.03
N ILE A 83 14.07 2.03 7.88
CA ILE A 83 13.04 3.08 7.79
C ILE A 83 13.59 4.39 8.34
N THR A 84 14.52 4.97 7.61
CA THR A 84 15.16 6.25 7.97
C THR A 84 14.22 7.44 7.74
N PRO A 85 14.51 8.63 8.30
CA PRO A 85 13.78 9.86 7.98
C PRO A 85 13.74 10.17 6.48
N GLU A 86 14.82 9.92 5.75
CA GLU A 86 14.91 10.13 4.30
C GLU A 86 13.98 9.19 3.54
N LEU A 87 13.93 7.91 3.92
CA LEU A 87 13.02 6.95 3.31
C LEU A 87 11.55 7.31 3.60
N ARG A 88 11.26 7.76 4.82
CA ARG A 88 9.91 8.25 5.18
C ARG A 88 9.53 9.48 4.33
N GLN A 89 10.48 10.38 4.08
CA GLN A 89 10.26 11.53 3.21
C GLN A 89 10.01 11.07 1.77
N ASN A 90 10.82 10.13 1.25
CA ASN A 90 10.61 9.57 -0.09
C ASN A 90 9.20 8.97 -0.26
N ILE A 91 8.70 8.24 0.74
CA ILE A 91 7.33 7.68 0.71
C ILE A 91 6.28 8.80 0.53
N ARG A 92 6.42 9.91 1.23
CA ARG A 92 5.50 11.07 1.11
C ARG A 92 5.63 11.75 -0.24
N ASP A 93 6.85 12.07 -0.65
CA ASP A 93 7.12 12.82 -1.88
C ASP A 93 6.72 12.03 -3.12
N ARG A 94 7.13 10.75 -3.19
CA ARG A 94 6.76 9.88 -4.33
C ARG A 94 5.26 9.56 -4.34
N GLY A 95 4.65 9.43 -3.16
CA GLY A 95 3.20 9.24 -3.08
C GLY A 95 2.41 10.42 -3.63
N LYS A 96 2.81 11.65 -3.27
CA LYS A 96 2.23 12.88 -3.80
C LYS A 96 2.42 12.99 -5.31
N GLU A 97 3.65 12.81 -5.78
CA GLU A 97 3.99 12.82 -7.21
C GLU A 97 3.16 11.81 -7.99
N PHE A 98 3.01 10.61 -7.47
CA PHE A 98 2.26 9.54 -8.12
C PHE A 98 0.77 9.92 -8.30
N VAL A 99 0.14 10.46 -7.25
CA VAL A 99 -1.25 10.93 -7.29
C VAL A 99 -1.40 12.09 -8.28
N GLU A 100 -0.46 13.05 -8.29
CA GLU A 100 -0.45 14.17 -9.25
C GLU A 100 -0.38 13.68 -10.69
N LYS A 101 0.52 12.73 -10.99
CA LYS A 101 0.69 12.16 -12.33
C LYS A 101 -0.52 11.31 -12.77
N LEU A 102 -1.15 10.56 -11.87
CA LEU A 102 -2.39 9.84 -12.18
C LEU A 102 -3.56 10.80 -12.46
N ASN A 103 -3.67 11.92 -11.74
CA ASN A 103 -4.67 12.94 -12.02
C ASN A 103 -4.41 13.59 -13.38
N ALA A 104 -3.16 13.91 -13.71
CA ALA A 104 -2.80 14.42 -15.03
C ALA A 104 -3.14 13.42 -16.14
N LEU A 105 -2.94 12.12 -15.91
CA LEU A 105 -3.35 11.06 -16.83
C LEU A 105 -4.88 10.99 -16.98
N ALA A 106 -5.63 11.20 -15.91
CA ALA A 106 -7.10 11.27 -15.99
C ALA A 106 -7.59 12.47 -16.83
N GLU A 107 -6.87 13.59 -16.77
CA GLU A 107 -7.13 14.75 -17.64
C GLU A 107 -6.72 14.49 -19.09
N GLU A 108 -5.61 13.79 -19.34
CA GLU A 108 -5.15 13.38 -20.68
C GLU A 108 -6.14 12.41 -21.36
N LEU A 109 -6.74 11.50 -20.58
CA LEU A 109 -7.65 10.46 -21.07
C LEU A 109 -9.04 10.60 -20.43
N PRO A 110 -9.81 11.61 -20.79
CA PRO A 110 -11.05 11.95 -20.09
C PRO A 110 -12.08 10.83 -20.15
N GLY A 111 -12.73 10.58 -19.01
CA GLY A 111 -13.77 9.55 -18.86
C GLY A 111 -13.24 8.13 -18.65
N THR A 112 -11.93 7.91 -18.58
CA THR A 112 -11.33 6.58 -18.41
C THR A 112 -10.96 6.29 -16.95
N ILE A 113 -10.50 7.29 -16.21
CA ILE A 113 -10.20 7.22 -14.78
C ILE A 113 -11.25 8.03 -14.04
N THR A 114 -12.04 7.38 -13.20
CA THR A 114 -13.15 8.00 -12.48
C THR A 114 -12.73 8.57 -11.14
N LYS A 115 -11.68 8.01 -10.54
CA LYS A 115 -11.19 8.45 -9.23
C LYS A 115 -9.72 8.09 -9.05
N VAL A 116 -8.95 9.05 -8.55
CA VAL A 116 -7.59 8.83 -8.04
C VAL A 116 -7.56 9.12 -6.56
N GLN A 117 -6.97 8.24 -5.78
CA GLN A 117 -6.77 8.46 -4.36
C GLN A 117 -5.49 7.77 -3.89
N GLY A 118 -4.86 8.35 -2.88
CA GLY A 118 -3.64 7.78 -2.31
C GLY A 118 -3.19 8.52 -1.07
N THR A 119 -2.45 7.80 -0.24
CA THR A 119 -1.71 8.35 0.88
C THR A 119 -0.35 7.68 0.92
N GLY A 120 0.72 8.48 0.76
CA GLY A 120 2.06 7.93 0.52
C GLY A 120 2.06 6.94 -0.64
N LEU A 121 2.64 5.77 -0.45
CA LEU A 121 2.74 4.72 -1.45
C LEU A 121 1.61 3.66 -1.36
N LEU A 122 0.46 4.04 -0.90
CA LEU A 122 -0.79 3.28 -1.01
C LEU A 122 -1.74 4.07 -1.90
N ILE A 123 -1.82 3.71 -3.17
CA ILE A 123 -2.43 4.51 -4.23
C ILE A 123 -3.40 3.64 -5.02
N SER A 124 -4.48 4.24 -5.52
CA SER A 124 -5.39 3.59 -6.44
C SER A 124 -5.92 4.53 -7.52
N ALA A 125 -6.13 3.99 -8.71
CA ALA A 125 -6.85 4.61 -9.80
C ALA A 125 -8.05 3.73 -10.17
N GLU A 126 -9.25 4.25 -9.98
CA GLU A 126 -10.50 3.59 -10.37
C GLU A 126 -10.76 3.87 -11.85
N LEU A 127 -10.99 2.81 -12.61
CA LEU A 127 -11.23 2.88 -14.05
C LEU A 127 -12.72 2.79 -14.34
N GLU A 128 -13.15 3.43 -15.42
CA GLU A 128 -14.55 3.41 -15.87
C GLU A 128 -14.97 2.00 -16.29
N PRO A 129 -15.85 1.32 -15.53
CA PRO A 129 -16.16 -0.09 -15.74
C PRO A 129 -16.93 -0.36 -17.03
N SER A 130 -17.57 0.66 -17.65
CA SER A 130 -18.23 0.52 -18.93
C SER A 130 -17.25 0.48 -20.11
N LEU A 131 -16.01 0.94 -19.92
CA LEU A 131 -14.97 0.95 -20.93
C LEU A 131 -14.01 -0.23 -20.79
N MET A 132 -13.65 -0.60 -19.54
CA MET A 132 -12.67 -1.64 -19.28
C MET A 132 -12.85 -2.24 -17.88
N GLN A 133 -12.51 -3.52 -17.75
CA GLN A 133 -12.48 -4.21 -16.47
C GLN A 133 -11.05 -4.37 -15.98
N VAL A 134 -10.84 -4.16 -14.67
CA VAL A 134 -9.52 -4.37 -14.05
C VAL A 134 -9.25 -5.86 -13.86
N VAL A 135 -10.28 -6.64 -13.49
CA VAL A 135 -10.18 -8.06 -13.14
C VAL A 135 -10.90 -8.93 -14.14
N GLY A 136 -10.17 -9.85 -14.75
CA GLY A 136 -10.68 -10.88 -15.65
C GLY A 136 -9.55 -11.65 -16.31
N PHE A 137 -9.86 -12.47 -17.29
CA PHE A 137 -8.88 -13.38 -17.90
C PHE A 137 -7.82 -12.66 -18.73
N ASP A 138 -8.19 -11.63 -19.47
CA ASP A 138 -7.29 -10.82 -20.31
C ASP A 138 -7.52 -9.31 -20.09
N ASP A 139 -7.89 -8.90 -18.88
CA ASP A 139 -8.22 -7.54 -18.52
C ASP A 139 -6.98 -6.71 -18.10
N VAL A 140 -7.22 -5.48 -17.68
CA VAL A 140 -6.18 -4.46 -17.46
C VAL A 140 -5.07 -4.93 -16.51
N GLU A 141 -5.41 -5.59 -15.40
CA GLU A 141 -4.40 -6.11 -14.45
C GLU A 141 -3.47 -7.13 -15.09
N VAL A 142 -4.03 -8.06 -15.89
CA VAL A 142 -3.24 -9.09 -16.58
C VAL A 142 -2.38 -8.46 -17.68
N TRP A 143 -2.94 -7.51 -18.42
CA TRP A 143 -2.20 -6.78 -19.44
C TRP A 143 -1.00 -6.03 -18.85
N CYS A 144 -1.21 -5.27 -17.76
CA CYS A 144 -0.14 -4.56 -17.06
C CYS A 144 1.00 -5.51 -16.64
N ARG A 145 0.66 -6.69 -16.08
CA ARG A 145 1.67 -7.70 -15.71
C ARG A 145 2.46 -8.20 -16.92
N LYS A 146 1.81 -8.40 -18.06
CA LYS A 146 2.49 -8.80 -19.32
C LYS A 146 3.45 -7.71 -19.80
N GLN A 147 3.22 -6.44 -19.46
CA GLN A 147 4.12 -5.33 -19.75
C GLN A 147 5.18 -5.08 -18.65
N GLY A 148 5.23 -5.94 -17.61
CA GLY A 148 6.21 -5.84 -16.53
C GLY A 148 5.76 -5.02 -15.31
N LEU A 149 4.53 -4.50 -15.30
CA LEU A 149 3.98 -3.78 -14.16
C LEU A 149 3.21 -4.73 -13.23
N GLY A 150 3.78 -5.02 -12.07
CA GLY A 150 3.14 -5.76 -10.99
C GLY A 150 2.13 -4.87 -10.25
N VAL A 151 0.92 -4.78 -10.77
CA VAL A 151 -0.20 -4.08 -10.16
C VAL A 151 -1.26 -5.09 -9.72
N ILE A 152 -2.10 -4.74 -8.76
CA ILE A 152 -3.21 -5.57 -8.29
C ILE A 152 -4.51 -4.77 -8.30
N HIS A 153 -5.62 -5.49 -8.31
CA HIS A 153 -6.94 -4.87 -8.21
C HIS A 153 -7.27 -4.43 -6.78
N GLY A 154 -8.20 -3.50 -6.68
CA GLY A 154 -8.78 -3.03 -5.42
C GLY A 154 -10.10 -2.32 -5.66
N GLY A 155 -10.85 -2.07 -4.58
CA GLY A 155 -12.13 -1.39 -4.71
C GLY A 155 -13.09 -2.08 -5.67
N ILE A 156 -13.91 -1.30 -6.37
CA ILE A 156 -14.91 -1.82 -7.32
C ILE A 156 -14.26 -2.19 -8.66
N ASN A 157 -13.48 -1.31 -9.24
CA ASN A 157 -12.79 -1.50 -10.53
C ASN A 157 -11.51 -0.66 -10.58
N ALA A 158 -10.62 -0.83 -9.61
CA ALA A 158 -9.44 0.00 -9.47
C ALA A 158 -8.13 -0.79 -9.58
N LEU A 159 -7.15 -0.19 -10.22
CA LEU A 159 -5.75 -0.58 -10.11
C LEU A 159 -5.20 -0.05 -8.78
N ARG A 160 -4.55 -0.92 -8.01
CA ARG A 160 -3.91 -0.57 -6.74
C ARG A 160 -2.41 -0.71 -6.85
N TYR A 161 -1.71 0.39 -6.58
CA TYR A 161 -0.26 0.49 -6.63
C TYR A 161 0.31 0.49 -5.21
N THR A 162 1.23 -0.42 -4.96
CA THR A 162 1.93 -0.57 -3.68
C THR A 162 3.42 -0.82 -3.94
N PRO A 163 4.12 0.14 -4.54
CA PRO A 163 5.52 -0.02 -4.92
C PRO A 163 6.43 -0.17 -3.69
N HIS A 164 7.69 -0.52 -3.90
CA HIS A 164 8.68 -0.49 -2.84
C HIS A 164 8.93 0.94 -2.34
N TYR A 165 9.41 1.08 -1.10
CA TYR A 165 9.50 2.39 -0.44
C TYR A 165 10.56 3.31 -1.03
N ASN A 166 11.53 2.75 -1.73
CA ASN A 166 12.63 3.47 -2.36
C ASN A 166 12.40 3.74 -3.85
N ILE A 167 11.13 3.74 -4.28
CA ILE A 167 10.74 4.03 -5.67
C ILE A 167 11.27 5.42 -6.08
N THR A 168 11.77 5.53 -7.30
CA THR A 168 12.29 6.78 -7.88
C THR A 168 11.23 7.47 -8.74
N THR A 169 11.51 8.73 -9.14
CA THR A 169 10.66 9.47 -10.08
C THR A 169 10.56 8.75 -11.44
N GLU A 170 11.69 8.22 -11.93
CA GLU A 170 11.73 7.52 -13.21
C GLU A 170 10.89 6.23 -13.18
N GLU A 171 10.88 5.54 -12.04
CA GLU A 171 10.03 4.36 -11.86
C GLU A 171 8.55 4.74 -11.76
N VAL A 172 8.22 5.86 -11.12
CA VAL A 172 6.85 6.40 -11.13
C VAL A 172 6.43 6.73 -12.57
N ASP A 173 7.28 7.40 -13.35
CA ASP A 173 7.01 7.71 -14.76
C ASP A 173 6.75 6.44 -15.58
N LEU A 174 7.56 5.42 -15.41
CA LEU A 174 7.37 4.12 -16.08
C LEU A 174 6.01 3.49 -15.73
N VAL A 175 5.60 3.54 -14.46
CA VAL A 175 4.29 3.03 -14.04
C VAL A 175 3.15 3.81 -14.69
N ILE A 176 3.26 5.15 -14.77
CA ILE A 176 2.26 6.00 -15.44
C ILE A 176 2.19 5.68 -16.93
N ASP A 177 3.33 5.50 -17.60
CA ASP A 177 3.38 5.17 -19.02
C ASP A 177 2.73 3.83 -19.33
N ILE A 178 3.05 2.78 -18.56
CA ILE A 178 2.41 1.46 -18.73
C ILE A 178 0.91 1.55 -18.43
N THR A 179 0.49 2.32 -17.43
CA THR A 179 -0.93 2.53 -17.12
C THR A 179 -1.65 3.25 -18.26
N ARG A 180 -1.02 4.28 -18.85
CA ARG A 180 -1.53 4.99 -20.04
C ARG A 180 -1.73 4.06 -21.22
N ASP A 181 -0.73 3.24 -21.51
CA ASP A 181 -0.76 2.28 -22.61
C ASP A 181 -1.82 1.21 -22.40
N ALA A 182 -2.00 0.74 -21.14
CA ALA A 182 -3.08 -0.17 -20.79
C ALA A 182 -4.45 0.45 -21.09
N ILE A 183 -4.71 1.66 -20.60
CA ILE A 183 -5.98 2.35 -20.84
C ILE A 183 -6.23 2.53 -22.35
N LYS A 184 -5.23 2.98 -23.10
CA LYS A 184 -5.34 3.14 -24.56
C LYS A 184 -5.62 1.80 -25.26
N HIS A 185 -5.03 0.72 -24.82
CA HIS A 185 -5.24 -0.62 -25.38
C HIS A 185 -6.70 -1.10 -25.24
N PHE A 186 -7.34 -0.81 -24.12
CA PHE A 186 -8.71 -1.25 -23.84
C PHE A 186 -9.79 -0.27 -24.29
N THR A 187 -9.43 0.94 -24.73
CA THR A 187 -10.38 1.97 -25.20
C THR A 187 -10.35 2.21 -26.72
N GLN A 188 -9.48 1.53 -27.44
CA GLN A 188 -9.45 1.49 -28.91
C GLN A 188 -10.36 0.38 -29.44
#